data_daf7a53700d767d0122f2a344e78c5d7
#
_entry.id   daf7a53700d767d0122f2a344e78c5d7
#
_cell.length_a   1.000
_cell.length_b   1.000
_cell.length_c   1.000
_cell.angle_alpha   90.00
_cell.angle_beta   90.00
_cell.angle_gamma   90.00
#
_symmetry.space_group_name_H-M   'P 1'
#
loop_
_entity.id
_entity.type
_entity.pdbx_description
1 polymer ?
#
loop_
_entity_poly.entity_id
_entity_poly.type
_entity_poly.pdbx_seq_one_letter_code
_entity_poly.pdbx_strand_id
1 'polypeptide(L)'
;KRKLLRKLLFIFVLYLGLTPYVSSAAPTLETAQREVDRLRTVAAEKFEAANDATIRIRSLERETAALEQQEAKLQKELQAANRALAQLAIAEYKSSGFGETFGLLFSSDPTKYLSDAGTLDVISRNYAKKQREFATTKLKVEASQFVISDRTTLLKAERIKLNREVAQAQSALAKAEKILKSLKREDRDRLARL
;
A
#
# COMPACT_ATOMS: atom_id res chain seq x y z
N LYS A 1 -67.73 -8.16 30.91
CA LYS A 1 -66.37 -8.34 30.33
C LYS A 1 -66.39 -8.57 28.83
N ARG A 2 -67.37 -9.24 28.23
CA ARG A 2 -67.47 -9.49 26.77
C ARG A 2 -67.81 -8.26 25.94
N LYS A 3 -68.47 -7.23 26.47
CA LYS A 3 -68.84 -6.00 25.74
C LYS A 3 -67.65 -5.01 25.63
N LEU A 4 -66.71 -5.00 26.56
CA LEU A 4 -65.49 -4.22 26.49
C LEU A 4 -64.50 -4.76 25.44
N LEU A 5 -64.41 -6.07 25.29
CA LEU A 5 -63.51 -6.71 24.31
C LEU A 5 -63.98 -6.42 22.87
N ARG A 6 -65.30 -6.35 22.61
CA ARG A 6 -65.85 -6.02 21.26
C ARG A 6 -65.62 -4.56 20.89
N LYS A 7 -65.64 -3.62 21.87
CA LYS A 7 -65.31 -2.21 21.62
C LYS A 7 -63.82 -1.99 21.36
N LEU A 8 -62.95 -2.71 22.02
CA LEU A 8 -61.51 -2.68 21.81
C LEU A 8 -61.14 -3.25 20.40
N LEU A 9 -61.81 -4.30 19.98
CA LEU A 9 -61.60 -4.91 18.66
C LEU A 9 -62.02 -3.98 17.51
N PHE A 10 -63.11 -3.19 17.72
CA PHE A 10 -63.58 -2.23 16.73
C PHE A 10 -62.67 -1.00 16.58
N ILE A 11 -62.00 -0.57 17.66
CA ILE A 11 -61.02 0.54 17.62
C ILE A 11 -59.73 0.08 16.94
N PHE A 12 -59.33 -1.18 17.12
CA PHE A 12 -58.13 -1.70 16.51
C PHE A 12 -58.28 -1.90 14.97
N VAL A 13 -59.45 -2.24 14.50
CA VAL A 13 -59.75 -2.37 13.05
C VAL A 13 -59.80 -0.99 12.37
N LEU A 14 -60.20 0.06 13.08
CA LEU A 14 -60.25 1.41 12.51
C LEU A 14 -58.86 2.07 12.40
N TYR A 15 -57.86 1.59 13.18
CA TYR A 15 -56.48 2.11 13.14
C TYR A 15 -55.63 1.45 12.06
N LEU A 16 -56.03 0.26 11.53
CA LEU A 16 -55.32 -0.42 10.43
C LEU A 16 -55.66 0.16 9.04
N GLY A 17 -56.62 1.08 8.92
CA GLY A 17 -57.05 1.64 7.64
C GLY A 17 -56.39 2.95 7.22
N LEU A 18 -55.55 3.56 8.07
CA LEU A 18 -54.82 4.79 7.73
C LEU A 18 -53.30 4.58 7.62
N THR A 19 -52.89 3.57 6.90
CA THR A 19 -51.53 3.64 6.32
C THR A 19 -51.61 4.69 5.20
N PRO A 20 -50.82 5.80 5.26
CA PRO A 20 -50.72 6.65 4.08
C PRO A 20 -50.14 5.78 2.99
N TYR A 21 -50.93 5.46 1.99
CA TYR A 21 -50.43 5.00 0.71
C TYR A 21 -49.51 6.12 0.23
N VAL A 22 -48.22 5.98 0.48
CA VAL A 22 -47.23 6.78 -0.23
C VAL A 22 -47.37 6.36 -1.68
N SER A 23 -48.31 7.04 -2.36
CA SER A 23 -48.41 6.97 -3.81
C SER A 23 -47.04 7.39 -4.31
N SER A 24 -46.25 6.42 -4.76
CA SER A 24 -45.02 6.66 -5.48
C SER A 24 -45.45 7.31 -6.81
N ALA A 25 -45.77 8.60 -6.76
CA ALA A 25 -46.03 9.38 -7.94
C ALA A 25 -44.82 9.22 -8.84
N ALA A 26 -45.05 8.80 -10.08
CA ALA A 26 -43.97 8.71 -11.07
C ALA A 26 -43.21 10.05 -11.05
N PRO A 27 -41.90 10.07 -11.04
CA PRO A 27 -41.12 11.31 -10.97
C PRO A 27 -41.54 12.22 -12.11
N THR A 28 -41.82 13.49 -11.81
CA THR A 28 -42.10 14.48 -12.85
C THR A 28 -40.84 14.59 -13.73
N LEU A 29 -41.01 14.98 -14.99
CA LEU A 29 -39.91 15.17 -15.93
C LEU A 29 -38.80 16.02 -15.33
N GLU A 30 -39.16 17.12 -14.67
CA GLU A 30 -38.22 18.04 -14.05
C GLU A 30 -37.42 17.41 -12.86
N THR A 31 -38.11 16.63 -12.03
CA THR A 31 -37.43 15.94 -10.89
C THR A 31 -36.52 14.82 -11.41
N ALA A 32 -36.93 14.11 -12.46
CA ALA A 32 -36.11 13.10 -13.11
C ALA A 32 -34.86 13.71 -13.76
N GLN A 33 -35.03 14.84 -14.45
CA GLN A 33 -33.91 15.57 -15.06
C GLN A 33 -32.88 16.00 -14.01
N ARG A 34 -33.30 16.69 -12.93
CA ARG A 34 -32.42 17.11 -11.84
C ARG A 34 -31.67 15.95 -11.22
N GLU A 35 -32.33 14.81 -11.00
CA GLU A 35 -31.67 13.64 -10.42
C GLU A 35 -30.70 12.97 -11.40
N VAL A 36 -31.02 12.91 -12.68
CA VAL A 36 -30.08 12.42 -13.71
C VAL A 36 -28.84 13.31 -13.79
N ASP A 37 -29.02 14.63 -13.79
CA ASP A 37 -27.89 15.57 -13.85
C ASP A 37 -27.03 15.47 -12.59
N ARG A 38 -27.64 15.37 -11.41
CA ARG A 38 -26.92 15.12 -10.16
C ARG A 38 -26.11 13.81 -10.20
N LEU A 39 -26.70 12.72 -10.69
CA LEU A 39 -26.02 11.43 -10.80
C LEU A 39 -24.89 11.46 -11.83
N ARG A 40 -25.04 12.18 -12.92
CA ARG A 40 -23.97 12.40 -13.91
C ARG A 40 -22.81 13.19 -13.32
N THR A 41 -23.09 14.25 -12.55
CA THR A 41 -22.06 15.03 -11.84
C THR A 41 -21.31 14.14 -10.86
N VAL A 42 -22.03 13.37 -10.03
CA VAL A 42 -21.39 12.40 -9.12
C VAL A 42 -20.53 11.40 -9.88
N ALA A 43 -21.01 10.88 -11.01
CA ALA A 43 -20.22 9.95 -11.82
C ALA A 43 -18.94 10.61 -12.38
N ALA A 44 -19.03 11.85 -12.86
CA ALA A 44 -17.88 12.60 -13.36
C ALA A 44 -16.84 12.84 -12.27
N GLU A 45 -17.26 13.31 -11.08
CA GLU A 45 -16.36 13.49 -9.91
C GLU A 45 -15.66 12.17 -9.53
N LYS A 46 -16.39 11.05 -9.56
CA LYS A 46 -15.83 9.74 -9.23
C LYS A 46 -14.86 9.22 -10.29
N PHE A 47 -15.11 9.49 -11.58
CA PHE A 47 -14.15 9.16 -12.63
C PHE A 47 -12.89 10.03 -12.54
N GLU A 48 -13.02 11.30 -12.19
CA GLU A 48 -11.86 12.17 -11.94
C GLU A 48 -11.02 11.65 -10.77
N ALA A 49 -11.66 11.31 -9.64
CA ALA A 49 -10.98 10.70 -8.50
C ALA A 49 -10.30 9.35 -8.85
N ALA A 50 -10.91 8.57 -9.74
CA ALA A 50 -10.33 7.33 -10.26
C ALA A 50 -9.12 7.60 -11.16
N ASN A 51 -9.17 8.64 -12.01
CA ASN A 51 -8.04 9.05 -12.82
C ASN A 51 -6.86 9.51 -11.96
N ASP A 52 -7.11 10.32 -10.92
CA ASP A 52 -6.10 10.74 -9.94
C ASP A 52 -5.46 9.55 -9.23
N ALA A 53 -6.27 8.56 -8.80
CA ALA A 53 -5.76 7.34 -8.21
C ALA A 53 -4.87 6.56 -9.20
N THR A 54 -5.24 6.52 -10.48
CA THR A 54 -4.45 5.89 -11.54
C THR A 54 -3.09 6.57 -11.72
N ILE A 55 -3.05 7.89 -11.68
CA ILE A 55 -1.80 8.66 -11.77
C ILE A 55 -0.90 8.34 -10.56
N ARG A 56 -1.46 8.33 -9.35
CA ARG A 56 -0.70 7.95 -8.12
C ARG A 56 -0.19 6.52 -8.17
N ILE A 57 -1.00 5.57 -8.63
CA ILE A 57 -0.59 4.17 -8.81
C ILE A 57 0.63 4.09 -9.73
N ARG A 58 0.60 4.75 -10.89
CA ARG A 58 1.72 4.75 -11.83
C ARG A 58 2.99 5.39 -11.25
N SER A 59 2.86 6.41 -10.39
CA SER A 59 4.00 7.00 -9.68
C SER A 59 4.60 6.02 -8.69
N LEU A 60 3.75 5.43 -7.84
CA LEU A 60 4.17 4.45 -6.84
C LEU A 60 4.80 3.20 -7.47
N GLU A 61 4.27 2.72 -8.60
CA GLU A 61 4.84 1.58 -9.34
C GLU A 61 6.27 1.89 -9.83
N ARG A 62 6.48 3.09 -10.40
CA ARG A 62 7.82 3.52 -10.85
C ARG A 62 8.79 3.69 -9.68
N GLU A 63 8.34 4.30 -8.58
CA GLU A 63 9.15 4.47 -7.36
C GLU A 63 9.53 3.10 -6.77
N THR A 64 8.58 2.18 -6.67
CA THR A 64 8.81 0.83 -6.15
C THR A 64 9.80 0.08 -7.02
N ALA A 65 9.66 0.12 -8.34
CA ALA A 65 10.60 -0.53 -9.27
C ALA A 65 12.02 0.04 -9.15
N ALA A 66 12.17 1.36 -8.97
CA ALA A 66 13.48 1.97 -8.76
C ALA A 66 14.11 1.55 -7.42
N LEU A 67 13.30 1.48 -6.35
CA LEU A 67 13.75 1.00 -5.03
C LEU A 67 14.17 -0.47 -5.08
N GLU A 68 13.42 -1.33 -5.76
CA GLU A 68 13.77 -2.74 -5.94
C GLU A 68 15.10 -2.92 -6.68
N GLN A 69 15.35 -2.10 -7.72
CA GLN A 69 16.65 -2.10 -8.41
C GLN A 69 17.78 -1.65 -7.49
N GLN A 70 17.55 -0.65 -6.65
CA GLN A 70 18.54 -0.18 -5.68
C GLN A 70 18.80 -1.25 -4.61
N GLU A 71 17.75 -1.88 -4.09
CA GLU A 71 17.87 -2.98 -3.12
C GLU A 71 18.66 -4.14 -3.68
N ALA A 72 18.42 -4.54 -4.94
CA ALA A 72 19.20 -5.61 -5.59
C ALA A 72 20.70 -5.28 -5.69
N LYS A 73 21.09 -4.00 -5.88
CA LYS A 73 22.48 -3.57 -5.82
C LYS A 73 23.05 -3.68 -4.40
N LEU A 74 22.29 -3.18 -3.41
CA LEU A 74 22.71 -3.25 -1.99
C LEU A 74 22.86 -4.70 -1.52
N GLN A 75 22.00 -5.61 -1.97
CA GLN A 75 22.13 -7.05 -1.65
C GLN A 75 23.42 -7.64 -2.24
N LYS A 76 23.80 -7.28 -3.47
CA LYS A 76 25.09 -7.70 -4.06
C LYS A 76 26.27 -7.14 -3.27
N GLU A 77 26.21 -5.88 -2.84
CA GLU A 77 27.24 -5.27 -1.99
C GLU A 77 27.33 -5.98 -0.63
N LEU A 78 26.20 -6.32 -0.02
CA LEU A 78 26.13 -7.07 1.24
C LEU A 78 26.77 -8.46 1.08
N GLN A 79 26.47 -9.16 -0.01
CA GLN A 79 27.09 -10.46 -0.32
C GLN A 79 28.62 -10.34 -0.51
N ALA A 80 29.07 -9.27 -1.19
CA ALA A 80 30.50 -9.01 -1.36
C ALA A 80 31.19 -8.70 -0.02
N ALA A 81 30.57 -7.86 0.81
CA ALA A 81 31.07 -7.55 2.15
C ALA A 81 31.11 -8.79 3.05
N ASN A 82 30.09 -9.64 3.00
CA ASN A 82 30.06 -10.91 3.73
C ASN A 82 31.19 -11.86 3.30
N ARG A 83 31.39 -12.00 1.96
CA ARG A 83 32.50 -12.81 1.44
C ARG A 83 33.87 -12.28 1.86
N ALA A 84 34.06 -10.97 1.83
CA ALA A 84 35.29 -10.35 2.27
C ALA A 84 35.58 -10.60 3.76
N LEU A 85 34.54 -10.51 4.62
CA LEU A 85 34.68 -10.86 6.04
C LEU A 85 35.01 -12.35 6.24
N ALA A 86 34.31 -13.23 5.50
CA ALA A 86 34.55 -14.67 5.60
C ALA A 86 35.96 -15.03 5.16
N GLN A 87 36.48 -14.43 4.08
CA GLN A 87 37.86 -14.63 3.63
C GLN A 87 38.87 -14.16 4.66
N LEU A 88 38.60 -13.00 5.29
CA LEU A 88 39.46 -12.47 6.33
C LEU A 88 39.48 -13.39 7.57
N ALA A 89 38.32 -13.87 8.03
CA ALA A 89 38.21 -14.82 9.12
C ALA A 89 38.90 -16.16 8.83
N ILE A 90 38.82 -16.66 7.60
CA ILE A 90 39.52 -17.88 7.17
C ILE A 90 41.05 -17.65 7.16
N ALA A 91 41.51 -16.50 6.66
CA ALA A 91 42.91 -16.15 6.65
C ALA A 91 43.48 -16.06 8.09
N GLU A 92 42.73 -15.41 8.99
CA GLU A 92 43.07 -15.31 10.40
C GLU A 92 43.09 -16.70 11.08
N TYR A 93 42.09 -17.53 10.85
CA TYR A 93 42.06 -18.90 11.38
C TYR A 93 43.25 -19.74 10.89
N LYS A 94 43.65 -19.57 9.63
CA LYS A 94 44.80 -20.30 9.07
C LYS A 94 46.14 -19.74 9.58
N SER A 95 46.24 -18.42 9.84
CA SER A 95 47.43 -17.78 10.31
C SER A 95 47.57 -17.82 11.85
N SER A 96 46.46 -17.80 12.57
CA SER A 96 46.40 -17.87 14.05
C SER A 96 46.47 -19.30 14.60
N GLY A 97 47.04 -20.24 13.82
CA GLY A 97 47.64 -21.39 14.52
C GLY A 97 48.41 -20.84 15.72
N PHE A 98 48.00 -21.20 16.91
CA PHE A 98 48.48 -20.72 18.24
C PHE A 98 50.00 -20.47 18.36
N GLY A 99 50.78 -20.83 17.34
CA GLY A 99 52.19 -20.68 17.25
C GLY A 99 52.75 -19.27 16.97
N GLU A 100 52.04 -18.42 16.18
CA GLU A 100 52.58 -17.10 15.81
C GLU A 100 52.41 -16.07 16.93
N THR A 101 51.27 -16.05 17.62
CA THR A 101 51.08 -15.15 18.77
C THR A 101 51.98 -15.53 19.95
N PHE A 102 52.16 -16.83 20.19
CA PHE A 102 53.12 -17.32 21.18
C PHE A 102 54.58 -17.12 20.70
N GLY A 103 54.89 -17.28 19.40
CA GLY A 103 56.21 -16.99 18.84
C GLY A 103 56.59 -15.52 19.00
N LEU A 104 55.64 -14.59 18.92
CA LEU A 104 55.84 -13.16 19.17
C LEU A 104 56.19 -12.87 20.65
N LEU A 105 55.49 -13.52 21.59
CA LEU A 105 55.75 -13.36 23.04
C LEU A 105 57.12 -13.93 23.46
N PHE A 106 57.65 -14.89 22.69
CA PHE A 106 58.94 -15.51 22.96
C PHE A 106 60.05 -15.10 21.96
N SER A 107 59.77 -14.06 21.11
CA SER A 107 60.76 -13.53 20.18
C SER A 107 61.89 -12.82 20.96
N SER A 108 63.10 -13.25 20.72
CA SER A 108 64.29 -12.61 21.26
C SER A 108 64.73 -11.39 20.43
N ASP A 109 64.07 -11.08 19.35
CA ASP A 109 64.36 -9.94 18.46
C ASP A 109 63.30 -8.83 18.60
N PRO A 110 63.65 -7.69 19.28
CA PRO A 110 62.72 -6.57 19.47
C PRO A 110 62.27 -5.92 18.18
N THR A 111 63.08 -5.92 17.13
CA THR A 111 62.78 -5.29 15.85
C THR A 111 61.71 -6.08 15.10
N LYS A 112 61.82 -7.40 15.11
CA LYS A 112 60.83 -8.31 14.57
C LYS A 112 59.49 -8.22 15.32
N TYR A 113 59.54 -8.16 16.66
CA TYR A 113 58.37 -7.97 17.51
C TYR A 113 57.61 -6.68 17.16
N LEU A 114 58.31 -5.56 17.01
CA LEU A 114 57.70 -4.28 16.66
C LEU A 114 57.09 -4.29 15.23
N SER A 115 57.77 -4.92 14.28
CA SER A 115 57.26 -5.09 12.91
C SER A 115 55.97 -5.92 12.85
N ASP A 116 55.97 -7.05 13.58
CA ASP A 116 54.84 -7.97 13.61
C ASP A 116 53.66 -7.38 14.40
N ALA A 117 53.91 -6.62 15.47
CA ALA A 117 52.92 -5.88 16.21
C ALA A 117 52.26 -4.77 15.35
N GLY A 118 53.07 -4.08 14.50
CA GLY A 118 52.54 -3.13 13.50
C GLY A 118 51.65 -3.79 12.46
N THR A 119 51.99 -5.00 12.03
CA THR A 119 51.18 -5.78 11.07
C THR A 119 49.85 -6.21 11.69
N LEU A 120 49.86 -6.67 12.96
CA LEU A 120 48.62 -7.02 13.70
C LEU A 120 47.67 -5.81 13.85
N ASP A 121 48.20 -4.63 14.10
CA ASP A 121 47.40 -3.41 14.20
C ASP A 121 46.75 -3.05 12.85
N VAL A 122 47.46 -3.19 11.74
CA VAL A 122 46.92 -2.99 10.39
C VAL A 122 45.79 -4.01 10.09
N ILE A 123 46.00 -5.29 10.42
CA ILE A 123 45.02 -6.36 10.25
C ILE A 123 43.76 -6.06 11.07
N SER A 124 43.94 -5.71 12.36
CA SER A 124 42.82 -5.40 13.27
C SER A 124 42.00 -4.21 12.77
N ARG A 125 42.68 -3.15 12.30
CA ARG A 125 41.99 -1.97 11.71
C ARG A 125 41.22 -2.34 10.42
N ASN A 126 41.81 -3.15 9.57
CA ASN A 126 41.16 -3.61 8.33
C ASN A 126 39.94 -4.49 8.65
N TYR A 127 40.04 -5.39 9.61
CA TYR A 127 38.93 -6.21 10.11
C TYR A 127 37.80 -5.34 10.63
N ALA A 128 38.08 -4.40 11.52
CA ALA A 128 37.10 -3.47 12.06
C ALA A 128 36.43 -2.60 10.97
N LYS A 129 37.21 -2.20 9.95
CA LYS A 129 36.67 -1.49 8.78
C LYS A 129 35.68 -2.36 8.01
N LYS A 130 36.07 -3.59 7.69
CA LYS A 130 35.21 -4.54 6.94
C LYS A 130 33.93 -4.91 7.69
N GLN A 131 34.03 -5.07 9.00
CA GLN A 131 32.87 -5.30 9.87
C GLN A 131 31.92 -4.12 9.87
N ARG A 132 32.43 -2.88 9.94
CA ARG A 132 31.59 -1.68 9.84
C ARG A 132 30.93 -1.54 8.45
N GLU A 133 31.66 -1.81 7.37
CA GLU A 133 31.11 -1.82 6.01
C GLU A 133 29.97 -2.82 5.89
N PHE A 134 30.15 -4.04 6.39
CA PHE A 134 29.10 -5.06 6.39
C PHE A 134 27.88 -4.61 7.19
N ALA A 135 28.08 -4.15 8.43
CA ALA A 135 26.99 -3.70 9.31
C ALA A 135 26.20 -2.54 8.68
N THR A 136 26.91 -1.56 8.11
CA THR A 136 26.28 -0.41 7.46
C THR A 136 25.48 -0.84 6.22
N THR A 137 26.05 -1.73 5.40
CA THR A 137 25.36 -2.23 4.19
C THR A 137 24.14 -3.06 4.57
N LYS A 138 24.23 -3.87 5.62
CA LYS A 138 23.08 -4.63 6.14
C LYS A 138 21.93 -3.70 6.57
N LEU A 139 22.24 -2.66 7.32
CA LEU A 139 21.25 -1.65 7.72
C LEU A 139 20.61 -0.96 6.51
N LYS A 140 21.38 -0.64 5.46
CA LYS A 140 20.84 -0.07 4.22
C LYS A 140 19.87 -1.02 3.51
N VAL A 141 20.18 -2.32 3.46
CA VAL A 141 19.28 -3.33 2.90
C VAL A 141 17.98 -3.40 3.70
N GLU A 142 18.07 -3.49 5.02
CA GLU A 142 16.89 -3.55 5.89
C GLU A 142 16.01 -2.29 5.76
N ALA A 143 16.63 -1.11 5.71
CA ALA A 143 15.92 0.16 5.48
C ALA A 143 15.24 0.20 4.11
N SER A 144 15.93 -0.28 3.05
CA SER A 144 15.36 -0.35 1.70
C SER A 144 14.15 -1.29 1.66
N GLN A 145 14.23 -2.46 2.27
CA GLN A 145 13.12 -3.42 2.36
C GLN A 145 11.91 -2.84 3.10
N PHE A 146 12.14 -2.09 4.17
CA PHE A 146 11.07 -1.41 4.88
C PHE A 146 10.35 -0.40 3.99
N VAL A 147 11.12 0.44 3.26
CA VAL A 147 10.54 1.44 2.33
C VAL A 147 9.76 0.77 1.20
N ILE A 148 10.27 -0.32 0.61
CA ILE A 148 9.57 -1.09 -0.44
C ILE A 148 8.25 -1.66 0.10
N SER A 149 8.25 -2.21 1.31
CA SER A 149 7.05 -2.73 1.97
C SER A 149 6.01 -1.64 2.19
N ASP A 150 6.43 -0.46 2.64
CA ASP A 150 5.55 0.71 2.81
C ASP A 150 4.94 1.14 1.47
N ARG A 151 5.75 1.30 0.41
CA ARG A 151 5.28 1.65 -0.93
C ARG A 151 4.31 0.62 -1.50
N THR A 152 4.58 -0.66 -1.29
CA THR A 152 3.68 -1.75 -1.69
C THR A 152 2.33 -1.68 -0.97
N THR A 153 2.33 -1.31 0.29
CA THR A 153 1.10 -1.13 1.08
C THR A 153 0.30 0.06 0.57
N LEU A 154 0.94 1.19 0.29
CA LEU A 154 0.31 2.37 -0.33
C LEU A 154 -0.26 2.04 -1.71
N LEU A 155 0.47 1.29 -2.53
CA LEU A 155 0.01 0.85 -3.84
C LEU A 155 -1.27 0.00 -3.75
N LYS A 156 -1.33 -0.93 -2.80
CA LYS A 156 -2.54 -1.72 -2.54
C LYS A 156 -3.72 -0.84 -2.13
N ALA A 157 -3.50 0.14 -1.25
CA ALA A 157 -4.53 1.07 -0.80
C ALA A 157 -5.07 1.93 -1.96
N GLU A 158 -4.21 2.46 -2.82
CA GLU A 158 -4.63 3.24 -3.99
C GLU A 158 -5.39 2.39 -5.02
N ARG A 159 -5.02 1.12 -5.23
CA ARG A 159 -5.77 0.19 -6.09
C ARG A 159 -7.18 -0.09 -5.54
N ILE A 160 -7.31 -0.29 -4.22
CA ILE A 160 -8.62 -0.45 -3.58
C ILE A 160 -9.46 0.82 -3.76
N LYS A 161 -8.86 2.00 -3.58
CA LYS A 161 -9.52 3.28 -3.81
C LYS A 161 -10.00 3.42 -5.26
N LEU A 162 -9.14 3.16 -6.24
CA LEU A 162 -9.48 3.19 -7.66
C LEU A 162 -10.71 2.32 -7.95
N ASN A 163 -10.70 1.07 -7.51
CA ASN A 163 -11.82 0.14 -7.73
C ASN A 163 -13.12 0.66 -7.10
N ARG A 164 -13.04 1.27 -5.91
CA ARG A 164 -14.20 1.87 -5.24
C ARG A 164 -14.75 3.06 -6.02
N GLU A 165 -13.91 3.98 -6.46
CA GLU A 165 -14.34 5.16 -7.21
C GLU A 165 -14.98 4.76 -8.55
N VAL A 166 -14.38 3.82 -9.28
CA VAL A 166 -14.96 3.28 -10.53
C VAL A 166 -16.32 2.62 -10.27
N ALA A 167 -16.44 1.79 -9.24
CA ALA A 167 -17.70 1.14 -8.89
C ALA A 167 -18.80 2.15 -8.53
N GLN A 168 -18.44 3.21 -7.81
CA GLN A 168 -19.39 4.29 -7.46
C GLN A 168 -19.83 5.08 -8.70
N ALA A 169 -18.91 5.41 -9.60
CA ALA A 169 -19.22 6.07 -10.86
C ALA A 169 -20.19 5.23 -11.70
N GLN A 170 -19.90 3.94 -11.87
CA GLN A 170 -20.76 3.02 -12.61
C GLN A 170 -22.14 2.87 -11.96
N SER A 171 -22.19 2.80 -10.62
CA SER A 171 -23.46 2.75 -9.89
C SER A 171 -24.29 4.02 -10.10
N ALA A 172 -23.68 5.20 -10.10
CA ALA A 172 -24.36 6.45 -10.36
C ALA A 172 -24.93 6.49 -11.78
N LEU A 173 -24.16 6.10 -12.79
CA LEU A 173 -24.63 6.01 -14.17
C LEU A 173 -25.78 5.01 -14.36
N ALA A 174 -25.67 3.82 -13.74
CA ALA A 174 -26.71 2.80 -13.78
C ALA A 174 -28.04 3.30 -13.16
N LYS A 175 -27.95 4.08 -12.07
CA LYS A 175 -29.13 4.72 -11.47
C LYS A 175 -29.73 5.77 -12.41
N ALA A 176 -28.91 6.61 -13.03
CA ALA A 176 -29.36 7.60 -14.00
C ALA A 176 -30.06 6.92 -15.19
N GLU A 177 -29.49 5.86 -15.75
CA GLU A 177 -30.13 5.08 -16.81
C GLU A 177 -31.48 4.46 -16.38
N LYS A 178 -31.56 3.95 -15.15
CA LYS A 178 -32.80 3.38 -14.62
C LYS A 178 -33.90 4.45 -14.54
N ILE A 179 -33.57 5.66 -14.11
CA ILE A 179 -34.51 6.79 -14.09
C ILE A 179 -34.96 7.10 -15.51
N LEU A 180 -34.04 7.25 -16.46
CA LEU A 180 -34.36 7.52 -17.86
C LEU A 180 -35.26 6.43 -18.49
N LYS A 181 -35.00 5.15 -18.19
CA LYS A 181 -35.80 4.03 -18.66
C LYS A 181 -37.22 4.02 -18.06
N SER A 182 -37.40 4.57 -16.85
CA SER A 182 -38.73 4.64 -16.20
C SER A 182 -39.61 5.75 -16.73
N LEU A 183 -39.07 6.72 -17.46
CA LEU A 183 -39.84 7.80 -18.07
C LEU A 183 -40.62 7.30 -19.31
N LYS A 184 -41.77 7.94 -19.56
CA LYS A 184 -42.49 7.72 -20.80
C LYS A 184 -41.65 8.11 -22.01
N ARG A 185 -41.89 7.47 -23.15
CA ARG A 185 -41.08 7.70 -24.36
C ARG A 185 -41.03 9.17 -24.76
N GLU A 186 -42.17 9.86 -24.71
CA GLU A 186 -42.29 11.30 -25.02
C GLU A 186 -41.44 12.19 -24.11
N ASP A 187 -41.38 11.87 -22.82
CA ASP A 187 -40.55 12.60 -21.84
C ASP A 187 -39.04 12.35 -22.05
N ARG A 188 -38.67 11.13 -22.47
CA ARG A 188 -37.28 10.81 -22.84
C ARG A 188 -36.83 11.59 -24.06
N ASP A 189 -37.71 11.72 -25.08
CA ASP A 189 -37.43 12.46 -26.30
C ASP A 189 -37.33 13.98 -26.06
N ARG A 190 -38.00 14.50 -25.03
CA ARG A 190 -37.82 15.89 -24.56
C ARG A 190 -36.48 16.09 -23.88
N LEU A 191 -36.07 15.19 -22.98
CA LEU A 191 -34.77 15.24 -22.30
C LEU A 191 -33.58 15.15 -23.27
N ALA A 192 -33.71 14.40 -24.35
CA ALA A 192 -32.66 14.26 -25.35
C ALA A 192 -32.46 15.52 -26.22
N ARG A 193 -33.39 16.47 -26.17
CA ARG A 193 -33.38 17.74 -26.94
C ARG A 193 -32.90 18.96 -26.15
N LEU A 194 -32.62 18.79 -24.82
CA LEU A 194 -32.07 19.81 -23.92
C LEU A 194 -30.57 19.66 -23.78
#